data_07012195d6965974bd901932ded29f6c
#
_entry.id   07012195d6965974bd901932ded29f6c
#
_cell.length_a   1.000
_cell.length_b   1.000
_cell.length_c   1.000
_cell.angle_alpha   90.00
_cell.angle_beta   90.00
_cell.angle_gamma   90.00
#
_symmetry.space_group_name_H-M   'P 1'
#
loop_
_entity.id
_entity.type
_entity.pdbx_description
1 polymer ?
#
loop_
_entity_poly.entity_id
_entity_poly.type
_entity_poly.pdbx_seq_one_letter_code
_entity_poly.pdbx_strand_id
1 'polypeptide(L)'
;MIKKRILSLWISLCVICIAGAQEKELAYCNRQIHKTLKAIGISSKLPRAIEAGKSSWDMVSPHDWTSGFFPGVLWYDYEYSHEPEIKEKAVHFTKLLESLSSKVTSHDMGFQMFCSYGHAYRLTKENYYKDILLKSADELAKLYNPRVGTILSWPWKVKESNWPHNTIIDNMMNLELMFEATRLSGDSSFYKIAVSHADRTMEEHFRPDGSCYHVIDYSIKDGKVRHRQTAQGYADESIWSRGQAWAIYGYAVCYRETKDRKYLDQALKTFTMMKNLK
;
A
#
# COMPACT_ATOMS: atom_id res chain seq x y z
N MET A 1 -6.21 21.90 -44.49
CA MET A 1 -5.19 20.83 -44.34
C MET A 1 -4.02 21.24 -43.44
N ILE A 2 -3.49 22.46 -43.53
CA ILE A 2 -2.30 22.94 -42.77
C ILE A 2 -2.55 22.98 -41.24
N LYS A 3 -3.71 23.48 -40.77
CA LYS A 3 -4.04 23.54 -39.32
C LYS A 3 -4.07 22.19 -38.62
N LYS A 4 -4.51 21.12 -39.30
CA LYS A 4 -4.52 19.76 -38.72
C LYS A 4 -3.10 19.17 -38.58
N ARG A 5 -2.20 19.49 -39.52
CA ARG A 5 -0.80 19.04 -39.47
C ARG A 5 -0.01 19.76 -38.36
N ILE A 6 -0.27 21.05 -38.14
CA ILE A 6 0.38 21.83 -37.07
C ILE A 6 -0.07 21.32 -35.70
N LEU A 7 -1.37 21.03 -35.48
CA LEU A 7 -1.87 20.49 -34.23
C LEU A 7 -1.29 19.10 -33.92
N SER A 8 -1.19 18.23 -34.94
CA SER A 8 -0.55 16.91 -34.82
C SER A 8 0.93 17.00 -34.44
N LEU A 9 1.68 17.99 -34.98
CA LEU A 9 3.09 18.22 -34.64
C LEU A 9 3.26 18.69 -33.20
N TRP A 10 2.40 19.58 -32.73
CA TRP A 10 2.44 20.06 -31.33
C TRP A 10 2.11 18.96 -30.33
N ILE A 11 1.12 18.12 -30.60
CA ILE A 11 0.78 16.98 -29.77
C ILE A 11 1.96 15.99 -29.72
N SER A 12 2.59 15.68 -30.84
CA SER A 12 3.75 14.81 -30.89
C SER A 12 4.95 15.39 -30.15
N LEU A 13 5.19 16.69 -30.25
CA LEU A 13 6.28 17.36 -29.51
C LEU A 13 6.05 17.36 -28.00
N CYS A 14 4.81 17.60 -27.54
CA CYS A 14 4.45 17.54 -26.13
C CYS A 14 4.61 16.12 -25.57
N VAL A 15 4.20 15.09 -26.31
CA VAL A 15 4.37 13.68 -25.89
C VAL A 15 5.85 13.31 -25.78
N ILE A 16 6.69 13.74 -26.71
CA ILE A 16 8.13 13.49 -26.68
C ILE A 16 8.80 14.22 -25.49
N CYS A 17 8.40 15.46 -25.20
CA CYS A 17 8.93 16.20 -24.04
C CYS A 17 8.54 15.57 -22.71
N ILE A 18 7.29 15.07 -22.58
CA ILE A 18 6.83 14.40 -21.36
C ILE A 18 7.56 13.06 -21.19
N ALA A 19 7.68 12.26 -22.24
CA ALA A 19 8.43 11.02 -22.23
C ALA A 19 9.90 11.21 -21.84
N GLY A 20 10.55 12.25 -22.38
CA GLY A 20 11.94 12.56 -22.06
C GLY A 20 12.16 13.08 -20.63
N ALA A 21 11.16 13.71 -20.02
CA ALA A 21 11.23 14.11 -18.61
C ALA A 21 11.12 12.89 -17.68
N GLN A 22 10.16 11.98 -17.94
CA GLN A 22 10.01 10.74 -17.18
C GLN A 22 11.25 9.85 -17.27
N GLU A 23 11.87 9.76 -18.45
CA GLU A 23 13.09 9.00 -18.67
C GLU A 23 14.26 9.46 -17.79
N LYS A 24 14.43 10.78 -17.62
CA LYS A 24 15.49 11.34 -16.75
C LYS A 24 15.27 10.98 -15.27
N GLU A 25 14.02 11.05 -14.81
CA GLU A 25 13.66 10.74 -13.43
C GLU A 25 13.82 9.23 -13.15
N LEU A 26 13.38 8.37 -14.05
CA LEU A 26 13.55 6.92 -13.91
C LEU A 26 15.04 6.53 -13.95
N ALA A 27 15.82 7.09 -14.85
CA ALA A 27 17.27 6.89 -14.89
C ALA A 27 17.97 7.41 -13.61
N TYR A 28 17.46 8.48 -12.99
CA TYR A 28 17.96 8.93 -11.70
C TYR A 28 17.63 7.92 -10.60
N CYS A 29 16.38 7.42 -10.53
CA CYS A 29 15.96 6.40 -9.58
C CYS A 29 16.83 5.13 -9.69
N ASN A 30 17.03 4.61 -10.91
CA ASN A 30 17.90 3.46 -11.17
C ASN A 30 19.32 3.67 -10.61
N ARG A 31 19.94 4.83 -10.88
CA ARG A 31 21.28 5.14 -10.30
C ARG A 31 21.27 5.19 -8.77
N GLN A 32 20.18 5.66 -8.13
CA GLN A 32 20.08 5.64 -6.66
C GLN A 32 19.92 4.22 -6.12
N ILE A 33 19.18 3.37 -6.82
CA ILE A 33 19.02 1.95 -6.49
C ILE A 33 20.35 1.23 -6.54
N HIS A 34 21.14 1.40 -7.61
CA HIS A 34 22.49 0.83 -7.68
C HIS A 34 23.40 1.31 -6.54
N LYS A 35 23.36 2.60 -6.16
CA LYS A 35 24.08 3.10 -4.99
C LYS A 35 23.64 2.44 -3.69
N THR A 36 22.32 2.28 -3.52
CA THR A 36 21.75 1.61 -2.35
C THR A 36 22.20 0.15 -2.28
N LEU A 37 22.04 -0.61 -3.37
CA LEU A 37 22.47 -2.00 -3.45
C LEU A 37 23.97 -2.17 -3.16
N LYS A 38 24.81 -1.27 -3.66
CA LYS A 38 26.24 -1.25 -3.36
C LYS A 38 26.51 -0.98 -1.87
N ALA A 39 25.75 -0.09 -1.27
CA ALA A 39 25.93 0.28 0.15
C ALA A 39 25.49 -0.80 1.12
N ILE A 40 24.39 -1.53 0.82
CA ILE A 40 23.84 -2.55 1.72
C ILE A 40 24.40 -3.95 1.46
N GLY A 41 24.94 -4.22 0.26
CA GLY A 41 25.45 -5.53 -0.15
C GLY A 41 24.36 -6.62 -0.17
N ILE A 42 24.79 -7.87 0.01
CA ILE A 42 23.88 -9.00 0.24
C ILE A 42 23.51 -9.01 1.72
N SER A 43 22.21 -8.86 2.02
CA SER A 43 21.72 -8.75 3.39
C SER A 43 20.47 -9.59 3.60
N SER A 44 20.30 -10.13 4.80
CA SER A 44 19.05 -10.72 5.31
C SER A 44 18.10 -9.67 5.91
N LYS A 45 18.49 -8.40 5.91
CA LYS A 45 17.72 -7.24 6.36
C LYS A 45 17.39 -6.33 5.18
N LEU A 46 16.41 -5.48 5.36
CA LEU A 46 15.94 -4.55 4.33
C LEU A 46 16.25 -3.09 4.72
N PRO A 47 16.65 -2.23 3.77
CA PRO A 47 16.87 -0.82 4.04
C PRO A 47 15.54 -0.11 4.28
N ARG A 48 15.47 0.68 5.34
CA ARG A 48 14.28 1.46 5.71
C ARG A 48 14.46 2.95 5.49
N ALA A 49 15.50 3.52 6.08
CA ALA A 49 15.74 4.95 6.07
C ALA A 49 17.24 5.25 6.23
N ILE A 50 17.63 6.46 5.88
CA ILE A 50 18.86 7.07 6.35
C ILE A 50 18.44 8.21 7.27
N GLU A 51 18.75 8.11 8.56
CA GLU A 51 18.39 9.14 9.53
C GLU A 51 19.17 10.44 9.27
N ALA A 52 18.58 11.56 9.64
CA ALA A 52 19.23 12.86 9.50
C ALA A 52 20.61 12.87 10.18
N GLY A 53 21.65 13.29 9.44
CA GLY A 53 23.04 13.31 9.91
C GLY A 53 23.78 11.97 9.82
N LYS A 54 23.14 10.89 9.39
CA LYS A 54 23.79 9.60 9.14
C LYS A 54 24.05 9.38 7.62
N SER A 55 25.05 8.56 7.31
CA SER A 55 25.36 8.14 5.94
C SER A 55 25.08 6.65 5.67
N SER A 56 24.66 5.90 6.67
CA SER A 56 24.35 4.48 6.59
C SER A 56 22.85 4.24 6.67
N TRP A 57 22.39 3.19 5.97
CA TRP A 57 21.03 2.73 6.05
C TRP A 57 20.68 2.15 7.44
N ASP A 58 19.51 2.52 7.96
CA ASP A 58 18.82 1.78 9.01
C ASP A 58 18.24 0.50 8.39
N MET A 59 18.78 -0.65 8.82
CA MET A 59 18.45 -1.96 8.27
C MET A 59 17.51 -2.72 9.20
N VAL A 60 16.31 -3.01 8.71
CA VAL A 60 15.23 -3.65 9.48
C VAL A 60 15.04 -5.12 9.13
N SER A 61 14.39 -5.86 10.03
CA SER A 61 14.02 -7.26 9.77
C SER A 61 12.88 -7.37 8.77
N PRO A 62 12.66 -8.54 8.15
CA PRO A 62 11.48 -8.78 7.31
C PRO A 62 10.14 -8.55 8.00
N HIS A 63 10.09 -8.58 9.34
CA HIS A 63 8.87 -8.30 10.13
C HIS A 63 8.57 -6.82 10.33
N ASP A 64 9.47 -5.91 9.96
CA ASP A 64 9.18 -4.48 9.98
C ASP A 64 8.12 -4.13 8.93
N TRP A 65 7.17 -3.26 9.28
CA TRP A 65 6.07 -2.90 8.41
C TRP A 65 6.52 -2.32 7.05
N THR A 66 7.72 -1.74 6.97
CA THR A 66 8.26 -1.17 5.73
C THR A 66 8.90 -2.19 4.80
N SER A 67 9.09 -3.44 5.24
CA SER A 67 9.93 -4.43 4.56
C SER A 67 9.49 -4.74 3.12
N GLY A 68 8.22 -4.63 2.79
CA GLY A 68 7.69 -4.89 1.45
C GLY A 68 8.03 -3.83 0.41
N PHE A 69 8.36 -2.60 0.84
CA PHE A 69 8.55 -1.49 -0.11
C PHE A 69 9.85 -1.59 -0.89
N PHE A 70 10.95 -1.98 -0.25
CA PHE A 70 12.23 -2.05 -0.96
C PHE A 70 12.22 -3.08 -2.10
N PRO A 71 11.80 -4.34 -1.92
CA PRO A 71 11.63 -5.26 -3.03
C PRO A 71 10.64 -4.74 -4.09
N GLY A 72 9.57 -4.04 -3.68
CA GLY A 72 8.65 -3.38 -4.60
C GLY A 72 9.34 -2.36 -5.50
N VAL A 73 10.20 -1.50 -4.93
CA VAL A 73 11.01 -0.54 -5.68
C VAL A 73 11.94 -1.25 -6.68
N LEU A 74 12.57 -2.36 -6.27
CA LEU A 74 13.43 -3.14 -7.17
C LEU A 74 12.65 -3.77 -8.34
N TRP A 75 11.42 -4.23 -8.11
CA TRP A 75 10.57 -4.74 -9.18
C TRP A 75 10.16 -3.65 -10.18
N TYR A 76 9.86 -2.43 -9.72
CA TYR A 76 9.61 -1.29 -10.60
C TYR A 76 10.85 -0.88 -11.38
N ASP A 77 12.02 -0.90 -10.74
CA ASP A 77 13.28 -0.60 -11.43
C ASP A 77 13.61 -1.66 -12.49
N TYR A 78 13.38 -2.93 -12.19
CA TYR A 78 13.50 -4.01 -13.19
C TYR A 78 12.53 -3.82 -14.37
N GLU A 79 11.29 -3.40 -14.11
CA GLU A 79 10.32 -3.11 -15.18
C GLU A 79 10.79 -1.99 -16.10
N TYR A 80 11.50 -1.01 -15.55
CA TYR A 80 12.09 0.09 -16.32
C TYR A 80 13.39 -0.32 -17.03
N SER A 81 14.34 -0.88 -16.30
CA SER A 81 15.72 -1.08 -16.76
C SER A 81 15.91 -2.39 -17.52
N HIS A 82 15.08 -3.40 -17.23
CA HIS A 82 15.23 -4.78 -17.68
C HIS A 82 16.59 -5.43 -17.30
N GLU A 83 17.29 -4.86 -16.32
CA GLU A 83 18.59 -5.35 -15.88
C GLU A 83 18.46 -6.69 -15.11
N PRO A 84 19.14 -7.78 -15.56
CA PRO A 84 19.07 -9.07 -14.88
C PRO A 84 19.55 -9.01 -13.42
N GLU A 85 20.54 -8.19 -13.11
CA GLU A 85 21.05 -7.99 -11.75
C GLU A 85 19.97 -7.40 -10.83
N ILE A 86 19.23 -6.40 -11.29
CA ILE A 86 18.11 -5.82 -10.52
C ILE A 86 17.02 -6.85 -10.27
N LYS A 87 16.68 -7.69 -11.26
CA LYS A 87 15.75 -8.80 -11.08
C LYS A 87 16.22 -9.77 -10.00
N GLU A 88 17.50 -10.16 -10.02
CA GLU A 88 18.07 -11.06 -9.01
C GLU A 88 17.93 -10.48 -7.60
N LYS A 89 18.24 -9.18 -7.42
CA LYS A 89 18.08 -8.51 -6.13
C LYS A 89 16.61 -8.40 -5.72
N ALA A 90 15.70 -8.09 -6.65
CA ALA A 90 14.26 -8.06 -6.39
C ALA A 90 13.76 -9.43 -5.89
N VAL A 91 14.16 -10.52 -6.54
CA VAL A 91 13.85 -11.89 -6.11
C VAL A 91 14.41 -12.17 -4.72
N HIS A 92 15.70 -11.85 -4.48
CA HIS A 92 16.34 -12.07 -3.18
C HIS A 92 15.58 -11.39 -2.04
N PHE A 93 15.34 -10.06 -2.15
CA PHE A 93 14.67 -9.31 -1.09
C PHE A 93 13.19 -9.66 -0.95
N THR A 94 12.51 -10.05 -2.03
CA THR A 94 11.13 -10.57 -1.97
C THR A 94 11.07 -11.85 -1.13
N LYS A 95 11.95 -12.82 -1.37
CA LYS A 95 11.98 -14.09 -0.66
C LYS A 95 12.24 -13.96 0.85
N LEU A 96 12.89 -12.90 1.30
CA LEU A 96 13.07 -12.65 2.74
C LEU A 96 11.73 -12.51 3.48
N LEU A 97 10.65 -12.12 2.79
CA LEU A 97 9.33 -11.93 3.38
C LEU A 97 8.47 -13.19 3.38
N GLU A 98 8.92 -14.30 2.80
CA GLU A 98 8.09 -15.51 2.61
C GLU A 98 7.43 -16.01 3.90
N SER A 99 8.18 -15.99 5.00
CA SER A 99 7.68 -16.46 6.30
C SER A 99 6.47 -15.68 6.81
N LEU A 100 6.27 -14.44 6.39
CA LEU A 100 5.11 -13.63 6.76
C LEU A 100 3.81 -14.24 6.26
N SER A 101 3.83 -14.92 5.10
CA SER A 101 2.65 -15.56 4.52
C SER A 101 2.06 -16.69 5.38
N SER A 102 2.77 -17.14 6.41
CA SER A 102 2.39 -18.32 7.20
C SER A 102 1.60 -17.99 8.46
N LYS A 103 1.69 -16.75 8.95
CA LYS A 103 1.03 -16.33 10.19
C LYS A 103 0.86 -14.82 10.22
N VAL A 104 -0.38 -14.37 10.20
CA VAL A 104 -0.68 -12.95 10.36
C VAL A 104 -0.41 -12.48 11.79
N THR A 105 0.37 -11.43 11.94
CA THR A 105 0.64 -10.77 13.23
C THR A 105 0.16 -9.31 13.25
N SER A 106 -0.03 -8.72 12.08
CA SER A 106 -0.45 -7.34 11.86
C SER A 106 -1.14 -7.25 10.51
N HIS A 107 -2.00 -6.26 10.33
CA HIS A 107 -2.58 -5.95 9.02
C HIS A 107 -1.53 -5.59 7.98
N ASP A 108 -0.36 -5.08 8.37
CA ASP A 108 0.71 -4.64 7.48
C ASP A 108 1.12 -5.72 6.46
N MET A 109 0.90 -7.00 6.80
CA MET A 109 1.10 -8.12 5.89
C MET A 109 0.48 -7.86 4.51
N GLY A 110 -0.68 -7.22 4.42
CA GLY A 110 -1.37 -6.97 3.15
C GLY A 110 -0.48 -6.23 2.15
N PHE A 111 -0.01 -5.05 2.50
CA PHE A 111 0.84 -4.27 1.60
C PHE A 111 2.30 -4.76 1.58
N GLN A 112 2.84 -5.34 2.66
CA GLN A 112 4.16 -5.97 2.62
C GLN A 112 4.23 -7.03 1.51
N MET A 113 3.24 -7.92 1.47
CA MET A 113 3.19 -9.02 0.50
C MET A 113 2.79 -8.53 -0.90
N PHE A 114 1.85 -7.57 -1.00
CA PHE A 114 1.45 -7.09 -2.32
C PHE A 114 2.54 -6.25 -2.99
N CYS A 115 3.21 -5.36 -2.28
CA CYS A 115 4.33 -4.57 -2.84
C CYS A 115 5.50 -5.44 -3.30
N SER A 116 5.74 -6.59 -2.67
CA SER A 116 6.82 -7.50 -3.00
C SER A 116 6.36 -8.62 -3.95
N TYR A 117 5.64 -9.59 -3.45
CA TYR A 117 5.16 -10.76 -4.19
C TYR A 117 4.13 -10.40 -5.29
N GLY A 118 3.33 -9.35 -5.07
CA GLY A 118 2.38 -8.86 -6.08
C GLY A 118 3.08 -8.38 -7.34
N HIS A 119 4.13 -7.57 -7.20
CA HIS A 119 4.91 -7.13 -8.36
C HIS A 119 5.76 -8.24 -8.96
N ALA A 120 6.30 -9.14 -8.14
CA ALA A 120 6.98 -10.34 -8.62
C ALA A 120 6.06 -11.16 -9.53
N TYR A 121 4.83 -11.46 -9.08
CA TYR A 121 3.86 -12.19 -9.90
C TYR A 121 3.43 -11.39 -11.15
N ARG A 122 3.19 -10.10 -11.00
CA ARG A 122 2.79 -9.25 -12.12
C ARG A 122 3.78 -9.32 -13.29
N LEU A 123 5.08 -9.32 -12.98
CA LEU A 123 6.15 -9.27 -13.98
C LEU A 123 6.62 -10.65 -14.48
N THR A 124 6.57 -11.68 -13.62
CA THR A 124 7.10 -13.01 -13.97
C THR A 124 6.03 -14.03 -14.35
N LYS A 125 4.82 -13.89 -13.82
CA LYS A 125 3.71 -14.86 -13.91
C LYS A 125 4.02 -16.22 -13.30
N GLU A 126 5.04 -16.32 -12.46
CA GLU A 126 5.41 -17.56 -11.79
C GLU A 126 4.39 -17.95 -10.72
N ASN A 127 3.87 -19.18 -10.75
CA ASN A 127 2.87 -19.67 -9.81
C ASN A 127 3.32 -19.62 -8.36
N TYR A 128 4.62 -19.77 -8.09
CA TYR A 128 5.19 -19.63 -6.75
C TYR A 128 4.75 -18.32 -6.07
N TYR A 129 4.86 -17.18 -6.77
CA TYR A 129 4.43 -15.88 -6.21
C TYR A 129 2.92 -15.78 -6.02
N LYS A 130 2.16 -16.36 -6.95
CA LYS A 130 0.70 -16.45 -6.85
C LYS A 130 0.28 -17.22 -5.58
N ASP A 131 0.88 -18.38 -5.33
CA ASP A 131 0.54 -19.24 -4.20
C ASP A 131 0.83 -18.52 -2.86
N ILE A 132 1.94 -17.79 -2.78
CA ILE A 132 2.29 -16.97 -1.60
C ILE A 132 1.29 -15.82 -1.41
N LEU A 133 0.85 -15.16 -2.48
CA LEU A 133 -0.16 -14.09 -2.39
C LEU A 133 -1.50 -14.63 -1.87
N LEU A 134 -1.97 -15.76 -2.39
CA LEU A 134 -3.22 -16.37 -1.94
C LEU A 134 -3.13 -16.80 -0.47
N LYS A 135 -2.03 -17.43 -0.07
CA LYS A 135 -1.78 -17.78 1.32
C LYS A 135 -1.76 -16.54 2.23
N SER A 136 -1.18 -15.43 1.78
CA SER A 136 -1.15 -14.18 2.53
C SER A 136 -2.54 -13.55 2.66
N ALA A 137 -3.36 -13.64 1.62
CA ALA A 137 -4.73 -13.14 1.66
C ALA A 137 -5.60 -13.96 2.62
N ASP A 138 -5.45 -15.30 2.64
CA ASP A 138 -6.11 -16.18 3.60
C ASP A 138 -5.74 -15.82 5.05
N GLU A 139 -4.47 -15.56 5.31
CA GLU A 139 -3.99 -15.15 6.63
C GLU A 139 -4.55 -13.77 7.03
N LEU A 140 -4.50 -12.79 6.12
CA LEU A 140 -5.06 -11.46 6.37
C LEU A 140 -6.56 -11.50 6.63
N ALA A 141 -7.29 -12.35 5.91
CA ALA A 141 -8.74 -12.54 6.07
C ALA A 141 -9.14 -12.98 7.49
N LYS A 142 -8.25 -13.67 8.23
CA LYS A 142 -8.48 -14.08 9.64
C LYS A 142 -8.63 -12.88 10.58
N LEU A 143 -8.13 -11.72 10.22
CA LEU A 143 -8.29 -10.49 10.99
C LEU A 143 -9.63 -9.78 10.73
N TYR A 144 -10.40 -10.23 9.75
CA TYR A 144 -11.70 -9.64 9.45
C TYR A 144 -12.75 -10.06 10.47
N ASN A 145 -13.51 -9.08 10.97
CA ASN A 145 -14.65 -9.31 11.84
C ASN A 145 -15.94 -8.86 11.14
N PRO A 146 -16.83 -9.80 10.75
CA PRO A 146 -18.03 -9.45 9.99
C PRO A 146 -19.06 -8.60 10.77
N ARG A 147 -19.01 -8.61 12.10
CA ARG A 147 -19.89 -7.76 12.93
C ARG A 147 -19.43 -6.31 12.94
N VAL A 148 -18.12 -6.09 12.90
CA VAL A 148 -17.53 -4.75 12.80
C VAL A 148 -17.51 -4.28 11.36
N GLY A 149 -17.29 -5.20 10.42
CA GLY A 149 -17.18 -4.92 9.00
C GLY A 149 -15.77 -4.53 8.53
N THR A 150 -14.75 -4.67 9.40
CA THR A 150 -13.37 -4.28 9.09
C THR A 150 -12.34 -5.35 9.46
N ILE A 151 -11.14 -5.20 8.93
CA ILE A 151 -9.94 -5.98 9.27
C ILE A 151 -9.31 -5.35 10.51
N LEU A 152 -9.03 -6.13 11.56
CA LEU A 152 -8.29 -5.71 12.75
C LEU A 152 -6.87 -5.31 12.38
N SER A 153 -6.43 -4.13 12.80
CA SER A 153 -5.10 -3.63 12.42
C SER A 153 -4.01 -4.18 13.32
N TRP A 154 -4.13 -4.00 14.62
CA TRP A 154 -3.08 -4.34 15.58
C TRP A 154 -3.60 -5.32 16.64
N PRO A 155 -3.43 -6.65 16.44
CA PRO A 155 -3.89 -7.66 17.39
C PRO A 155 -3.33 -7.49 18.80
N TRP A 156 -2.08 -7.02 18.94
CA TRP A 156 -1.48 -6.78 20.26
C TRP A 156 -2.16 -5.65 21.05
N LYS A 157 -2.71 -4.64 20.38
CA LYS A 157 -3.42 -3.52 21.02
C LYS A 157 -4.73 -3.95 21.70
N VAL A 158 -5.27 -5.10 21.35
CA VAL A 158 -6.44 -5.66 22.02
C VAL A 158 -6.18 -5.82 23.52
N LYS A 159 -4.99 -6.30 23.89
CA LYS A 159 -4.59 -6.47 25.31
C LYS A 159 -3.91 -5.22 25.88
N GLU A 160 -2.96 -4.64 25.15
CA GLU A 160 -2.13 -3.54 25.63
C GLU A 160 -2.92 -2.24 25.87
N SER A 161 -3.89 -1.95 25.01
CA SER A 161 -4.63 -0.68 25.01
C SER A 161 -6.13 -0.84 25.26
N ASN A 162 -6.59 -2.09 25.47
CA ASN A 162 -8.02 -2.40 25.55
C ASN A 162 -8.80 -1.87 24.31
N TRP A 163 -8.24 -2.08 23.12
CA TRP A 163 -8.87 -1.78 21.83
C TRP A 163 -9.37 -3.09 21.20
N PRO A 164 -10.61 -3.52 21.50
CA PRO A 164 -11.12 -4.85 21.12
C PRO A 164 -11.08 -5.13 19.63
N HIS A 165 -11.31 -4.09 18.80
CA HIS A 165 -11.16 -4.17 17.36
C HIS A 165 -10.75 -2.80 16.81
N ASN A 166 -9.46 -2.58 16.78
CA ASN A 166 -8.89 -1.35 16.26
C ASN A 166 -8.67 -1.44 14.75
N THR A 167 -9.10 -0.42 14.03
CA THR A 167 -8.88 -0.26 12.59
C THR A 167 -8.20 1.07 12.36
N ILE A 168 -7.05 1.04 11.69
CA ILE A 168 -6.35 2.26 11.29
C ILE A 168 -6.55 2.52 9.81
N ILE A 169 -6.47 3.79 9.41
CA ILE A 169 -6.69 4.20 8.01
C ILE A 169 -5.69 3.54 7.05
N ASP A 170 -4.49 3.20 7.52
CA ASP A 170 -3.44 2.49 6.78
C ASP A 170 -3.93 1.15 6.22
N ASN A 171 -4.91 0.53 6.88
CA ASN A 171 -5.47 -0.75 6.46
C ASN A 171 -6.12 -0.69 5.06
N MET A 172 -6.45 0.50 4.57
CA MET A 172 -6.90 0.70 3.19
C MET A 172 -5.86 0.25 2.15
N MET A 173 -4.56 0.25 2.51
CA MET A 173 -3.48 -0.26 1.66
C MET A 173 -3.57 -1.78 1.41
N ASN A 174 -4.17 -2.53 2.33
CA ASN A 174 -4.24 -3.99 2.26
C ASN A 174 -5.32 -4.51 1.32
N LEU A 175 -6.27 -3.66 0.94
CA LEU A 175 -7.41 -4.07 0.10
C LEU A 175 -6.96 -4.47 -1.30
N GLU A 176 -5.82 -3.96 -1.76
CA GLU A 176 -5.25 -4.34 -3.05
C GLU A 176 -4.88 -5.83 -3.09
N LEU A 177 -4.31 -6.39 -1.99
CA LEU A 177 -4.08 -7.83 -1.87
C LEU A 177 -5.40 -8.63 -1.94
N MET A 178 -6.47 -8.14 -1.28
CA MET A 178 -7.76 -8.82 -1.28
C MET A 178 -8.42 -8.83 -2.65
N PHE A 179 -8.40 -7.73 -3.38
CA PHE A 179 -8.89 -7.67 -4.77
C PHE A 179 -8.07 -8.58 -5.68
N GLU A 180 -6.74 -8.57 -5.55
CA GLU A 180 -5.87 -9.43 -6.34
C GLU A 180 -6.12 -10.91 -6.03
N ALA A 181 -6.30 -11.28 -4.76
CA ALA A 181 -6.63 -12.65 -4.36
C ALA A 181 -7.95 -13.12 -5.00
N THR A 182 -8.98 -12.26 -5.04
CA THR A 182 -10.22 -12.56 -5.77
C THR A 182 -9.95 -12.83 -7.24
N ARG A 183 -9.15 -11.98 -7.90
CA ARG A 183 -8.82 -12.12 -9.33
C ARG A 183 -8.04 -13.41 -9.63
N LEU A 184 -7.15 -13.82 -8.70
CA LEU A 184 -6.28 -14.98 -8.86
C LEU A 184 -6.97 -16.31 -8.57
N SER A 185 -7.88 -16.34 -7.59
CA SER A 185 -8.55 -17.56 -7.12
C SER A 185 -9.98 -17.73 -7.68
N GLY A 186 -10.64 -16.62 -8.04
CA GLY A 186 -12.08 -16.61 -8.32
C GLY A 186 -12.95 -16.57 -7.05
N ASP A 187 -12.35 -16.62 -5.85
CA ASP A 187 -13.11 -16.55 -4.59
C ASP A 187 -13.52 -15.11 -4.29
N SER A 188 -14.83 -14.87 -4.33
CA SER A 188 -15.44 -13.58 -4.04
C SER A 188 -15.45 -13.19 -2.57
N SER A 189 -15.05 -14.08 -1.66
CA SER A 189 -15.00 -13.77 -0.22
C SER A 189 -14.01 -12.64 0.08
N PHE A 190 -12.85 -12.65 -0.58
CA PHE A 190 -11.85 -11.57 -0.44
C PHE A 190 -12.38 -10.22 -0.92
N TYR A 191 -13.09 -10.20 -2.08
CA TYR A 191 -13.75 -9.00 -2.59
C TYR A 191 -14.77 -8.45 -1.58
N LYS A 192 -15.60 -9.33 -1.00
CA LYS A 192 -16.61 -8.93 0.00
C LYS A 192 -15.97 -8.33 1.25
N ILE A 193 -14.86 -8.91 1.72
CA ILE A 193 -14.07 -8.36 2.84
C ILE A 193 -13.54 -6.97 2.48
N ALA A 194 -12.94 -6.80 1.30
CA ALA A 194 -12.40 -5.52 0.86
C ALA A 194 -13.46 -4.42 0.77
N VAL A 195 -14.60 -4.72 0.14
CA VAL A 195 -15.72 -3.78 0.00
C VAL A 195 -16.32 -3.43 1.37
N SER A 196 -16.58 -4.44 2.22
CA SER A 196 -17.09 -4.22 3.58
C SER A 196 -16.15 -3.31 4.39
N HIS A 197 -14.84 -3.58 4.34
CA HIS A 197 -13.85 -2.76 5.02
C HIS A 197 -13.83 -1.32 4.49
N ALA A 198 -13.84 -1.14 3.17
CA ALA A 198 -13.83 0.18 2.56
C ALA A 198 -15.08 1.00 2.92
N ASP A 199 -16.26 0.37 2.86
CA ASP A 199 -17.53 1.04 3.17
C ASP A 199 -17.59 1.45 4.65
N ARG A 200 -17.21 0.54 5.56
CA ARG A 200 -17.20 0.84 6.99
C ARG A 200 -16.15 1.90 7.35
N THR A 201 -14.99 1.87 6.71
CA THR A 201 -13.97 2.91 6.86
C THR A 201 -14.47 4.27 6.34
N MET A 202 -15.19 4.29 5.21
CA MET A 202 -15.78 5.52 4.67
C MET A 202 -16.80 6.14 5.64
N GLU A 203 -17.62 5.31 6.26
CA GLU A 203 -18.65 5.74 7.19
C GLU A 203 -18.05 6.32 8.48
N GLU A 204 -16.98 5.72 9.03
CA GLU A 204 -16.57 5.99 10.41
C GLU A 204 -15.27 6.79 10.54
N HIS A 205 -14.35 6.71 9.56
CA HIS A 205 -13.04 7.39 9.68
C HIS A 205 -13.07 8.84 9.21
N PHE A 206 -14.04 9.25 8.40
CA PHE A 206 -13.98 10.56 7.76
C PHE A 206 -14.78 11.62 8.50
N ARG A 207 -14.20 12.81 8.57
CA ARG A 207 -14.85 14.02 9.02
C ARG A 207 -15.62 14.69 7.86
N PRO A 208 -16.55 15.61 8.14
CA PRO A 208 -17.30 16.32 7.10
C PRO A 208 -16.43 17.07 6.08
N ASP A 209 -15.24 17.52 6.48
CA ASP A 209 -14.30 18.23 5.60
C ASP A 209 -13.51 17.31 4.66
N GLY A 210 -13.62 15.97 4.83
CA GLY A 210 -12.92 14.96 4.04
C GLY A 210 -11.59 14.50 4.64
N SER A 211 -11.17 15.05 5.78
CA SER A 211 -10.05 14.49 6.55
C SER A 211 -10.46 13.20 7.26
N CYS A 212 -9.49 12.35 7.59
CA CYS A 212 -9.76 11.12 8.32
C CYS A 212 -9.04 11.06 9.66
N TYR A 213 -9.67 10.36 10.61
CA TYR A 213 -9.04 9.89 11.84
C TYR A 213 -8.00 8.81 11.53
N HIS A 214 -6.99 8.68 12.38
CA HIS A 214 -6.02 7.61 12.25
C HIS A 214 -6.59 6.27 12.70
N VAL A 215 -7.16 6.20 13.89
CA VAL A 215 -7.63 4.96 14.54
C VAL A 215 -9.09 5.07 14.91
N ILE A 216 -9.87 4.06 14.55
CA ILE A 216 -11.19 3.82 15.11
C ILE A 216 -11.16 2.51 15.89
N ASP A 217 -11.60 2.55 17.15
CA ASP A 217 -11.78 1.36 17.95
C ASP A 217 -13.27 1.00 18.04
N TYR A 218 -13.57 -0.27 17.81
CA TYR A 218 -14.93 -0.78 17.75
C TYR A 218 -15.23 -1.79 18.86
N SER A 219 -16.47 -1.84 19.29
CA SER A 219 -17.02 -2.90 20.12
C SER A 219 -17.25 -4.18 19.30
N ILE A 220 -16.67 -5.29 19.72
CA ILE A 220 -16.91 -6.60 19.08
C ILE A 220 -18.29 -7.17 19.38
N LYS A 221 -19.05 -6.59 20.35
CA LYS A 221 -20.39 -7.07 20.74
C LYS A 221 -21.45 -6.62 19.75
N ASP A 222 -21.38 -5.38 19.29
CA ASP A 222 -22.40 -4.75 18.45
C ASP A 222 -21.86 -3.98 17.24
N GLY A 223 -20.54 -3.97 17.03
CA GLY A 223 -19.88 -3.30 15.91
C GLY A 223 -19.85 -1.77 16.01
N LYS A 224 -20.29 -1.18 17.13
CA LYS A 224 -20.32 0.28 17.29
C LYS A 224 -18.94 0.86 17.54
N VAL A 225 -18.75 2.08 17.10
CA VAL A 225 -17.55 2.88 17.40
C VAL A 225 -17.50 3.16 18.90
N ARG A 226 -16.34 2.91 19.51
CA ARG A 226 -16.03 3.26 20.90
C ARG A 226 -15.26 4.54 20.99
N HIS A 227 -14.21 4.67 20.17
CA HIS A 227 -13.31 5.83 20.15
C HIS A 227 -12.83 6.15 18.73
N ARG A 228 -12.67 7.46 18.47
CA ARG A 228 -11.94 8.01 17.32
C ARG A 228 -10.71 8.69 17.85
N GLN A 229 -9.53 8.32 17.36
CA GLN A 229 -8.28 8.75 17.98
C GLN A 229 -7.08 8.65 17.04
N THR A 230 -5.92 9.00 17.55
CA THR A 230 -4.64 8.81 16.85
C THR A 230 -3.68 7.97 17.69
N ALA A 231 -2.74 7.29 17.00
CA ALA A 231 -1.58 6.64 17.63
C ALA A 231 -0.27 7.25 17.15
N GLN A 232 -0.25 7.86 15.97
CA GLN A 232 0.96 8.43 15.34
C GLN A 232 0.80 9.91 14.96
N GLY A 233 -0.41 10.45 14.98
CA GLY A 233 -0.67 11.87 14.75
C GLY A 233 -0.38 12.70 16.02
N TYR A 234 -0.42 14.02 15.86
CA TYR A 234 -0.13 14.98 16.94
C TYR A 234 -1.20 14.93 18.06
N ALA A 235 -2.48 14.84 17.70
CA ALA A 235 -3.62 14.74 18.61
C ALA A 235 -4.79 14.03 17.91
N ASP A 236 -5.79 13.55 18.67
CA ASP A 236 -6.91 12.79 18.14
C ASP A 236 -7.68 13.53 17.04
N GLU A 237 -7.85 14.85 17.21
CA GLU A 237 -8.51 15.70 16.22
C GLU A 237 -7.55 16.26 15.14
N SER A 238 -6.26 15.94 15.19
CA SER A 238 -5.30 16.40 14.19
C SER A 238 -5.42 15.64 12.86
N ILE A 239 -4.90 16.24 11.80
CA ILE A 239 -4.79 15.63 10.47
C ILE A 239 -3.39 15.02 10.33
N TRP A 240 -3.30 13.70 10.43
CA TRP A 240 -2.04 12.98 10.22
C TRP A 240 -1.82 12.76 8.72
N SER A 241 -0.85 13.46 8.14
CA SER A 241 -0.65 13.56 6.67
C SER A 241 -0.50 12.21 5.96
N ARG A 242 0.30 11.28 6.54
CA ARG A 242 0.49 9.95 5.97
C ARG A 242 -0.83 9.16 5.94
N GLY A 243 -1.68 9.28 6.97
CA GLY A 243 -2.99 8.64 6.98
C GLY A 243 -3.91 9.13 5.88
N GLN A 244 -3.89 10.44 5.58
CA GLN A 244 -4.65 10.99 4.45
C GLN A 244 -4.17 10.40 3.11
N ALA A 245 -2.84 10.24 2.95
CA ALA A 245 -2.28 9.61 1.76
C ALA A 245 -2.70 8.14 1.60
N TRP A 246 -2.73 7.37 2.69
CA TRP A 246 -3.25 6.00 2.68
C TRP A 246 -4.73 5.94 2.28
N ALA A 247 -5.54 6.86 2.77
CA ALA A 247 -6.95 6.97 2.38
C ALA A 247 -7.09 7.23 0.88
N ILE A 248 -6.39 8.23 0.35
CA ILE A 248 -6.42 8.56 -1.09
C ILE A 248 -6.04 7.34 -1.93
N TYR A 249 -4.93 6.69 -1.59
CA TYR A 249 -4.47 5.49 -2.30
C TYR A 249 -5.51 4.37 -2.25
N GLY A 250 -5.94 3.99 -1.06
CA GLY A 250 -6.83 2.86 -0.88
C GLY A 250 -8.18 3.04 -1.55
N TYR A 251 -8.77 4.24 -1.49
CA TYR A 251 -10.03 4.52 -2.20
C TYR A 251 -9.85 4.62 -3.71
N ALA A 252 -8.69 5.09 -4.20
CA ALA A 252 -8.39 5.03 -5.64
C ALA A 252 -8.29 3.57 -6.13
N VAL A 253 -7.68 2.69 -5.33
CA VAL A 253 -7.66 1.24 -5.59
C VAL A 253 -9.07 0.66 -5.57
N CYS A 254 -9.88 0.95 -4.55
CA CYS A 254 -11.26 0.49 -4.48
C CYS A 254 -12.05 0.89 -5.73
N TYR A 255 -11.92 2.14 -6.19
CA TYR A 255 -12.54 2.57 -7.45
C TYR A 255 -12.00 1.82 -8.67
N ARG A 256 -10.69 1.61 -8.74
CA ARG A 256 -10.08 0.85 -9.84
C ARG A 256 -10.67 -0.55 -9.97
N GLU A 257 -10.87 -1.23 -8.85
CA GLU A 257 -11.32 -2.64 -8.82
C GLU A 257 -12.84 -2.80 -8.92
N THR A 258 -13.61 -1.88 -8.30
CA THR A 258 -15.07 -2.01 -8.23
C THR A 258 -15.82 -1.20 -9.29
N LYS A 259 -15.21 -0.12 -9.80
CA LYS A 259 -15.84 0.93 -10.64
C LYS A 259 -16.95 1.70 -9.92
N ASP A 260 -17.14 1.52 -8.61
CA ASP A 260 -18.10 2.28 -7.83
C ASP A 260 -17.60 3.71 -7.59
N ARG A 261 -18.33 4.69 -8.12
CA ARG A 261 -17.97 6.10 -8.10
C ARG A 261 -17.81 6.68 -6.69
N LYS A 262 -18.52 6.14 -5.69
CA LYS A 262 -18.40 6.59 -4.29
C LYS A 262 -16.97 6.59 -3.78
N TYR A 263 -16.15 5.59 -4.18
CA TYR A 263 -14.76 5.48 -3.76
C TYR A 263 -13.88 6.55 -4.41
N LEU A 264 -14.08 6.85 -5.69
CA LEU A 264 -13.36 7.94 -6.34
C LEU A 264 -13.72 9.29 -5.72
N ASP A 265 -15.00 9.52 -5.42
CA ASP A 265 -15.47 10.77 -4.82
C ASP A 265 -14.86 10.95 -3.42
N GLN A 266 -14.73 9.88 -2.62
CA GLN A 266 -14.04 9.95 -1.33
C GLN A 266 -12.54 10.24 -1.48
N ALA A 267 -11.85 9.59 -2.41
CA ALA A 267 -10.44 9.87 -2.69
C ALA A 267 -10.22 11.33 -3.10
N LEU A 268 -11.05 11.85 -4.00
CA LEU A 268 -10.99 13.25 -4.47
C LEU A 268 -11.31 14.23 -3.35
N LYS A 269 -12.26 13.92 -2.47
CA LYS A 269 -12.61 14.77 -1.32
C LYS A 269 -11.41 14.92 -0.38
N THR A 270 -10.76 13.82 -0.02
CA THR A 270 -9.56 13.83 0.84
C THR A 270 -8.39 14.53 0.14
N PHE A 271 -8.16 14.28 -1.15
CA PHE A 271 -7.14 14.98 -1.92
C PHE A 271 -7.35 16.49 -1.97
N THR A 272 -8.58 16.92 -2.21
CA THR A 272 -8.93 18.35 -2.26
C THR A 272 -8.72 19.02 -0.90
N MET A 273 -9.10 18.35 0.17
CA MET A 273 -8.85 18.83 1.54
C MET A 273 -7.34 19.02 1.77
N MET A 274 -6.51 18.00 1.47
CA MET A 274 -5.04 18.08 1.64
C MET A 274 -4.41 19.20 0.80
N LYS A 275 -4.84 19.35 -0.46
CA LYS A 275 -4.35 20.41 -1.36
C LYS A 275 -4.63 21.81 -0.82
N ASN A 276 -5.69 21.97 -0.06
CA ASN A 276 -6.12 23.27 0.49
C ASN A 276 -5.57 23.55 1.91
N LEU A 277 -4.81 22.62 2.50
CA LEU A 277 -4.08 22.90 3.75
C LEU A 277 -3.01 23.97 3.47
N LYS A 278 -3.02 25.03 4.30
CA LYS A 278 -2.04 26.13 4.24
C LYS A 278 -0.87 25.86 5.19
#